data_e51bc25e1dbda37a24d2cbfa4eada280
#
_entry.id   e51bc25e1dbda37a24d2cbfa4eada280
#
_cell.length_a   1.000
_cell.length_b   1.000
_cell.length_c   1.000
_cell.angle_alpha   90.00
_cell.angle_beta   90.00
_cell.angle_gamma   90.00
#
_symmetry.space_group_name_H-M   'P 1'
#
loop_
_entity.id
_entity.type
_entity.pdbx_description
1 polymer ?
#
loop_
_entity_poly.entity_id
_entity_poly.type
_entity_poly.pdbx_seq_one_letter_code
_entity_poly.pdbx_strand_id
1 'polypeptide(L)'
;MAQGTIPEWIQQLQQRDPKFAETVLTQREHVLKDGAIPAKYKILMTMIVDAITAHPDGCANIANRARAAGATEAEINEAVQVAYLFGGTPALVTAVNAFRASA
;
A
#
# COMPACT_ATOMS: atom_id res chain seq x y z
N MET A 1 -5.52 -6.04 12.65
CA MET A 1 -4.50 -6.32 11.65
C MET A 1 -3.27 -5.49 11.93
N ALA A 2 -2.12 -6.13 11.82
CA ALA A 2 -0.85 -5.47 12.14
C ALA A 2 -0.55 -4.27 11.22
N GLN A 3 -1.08 -4.27 10.00
CA GLN A 3 -0.79 -3.26 9.00
C GLN A 3 -1.86 -2.17 8.93
N GLY A 4 -2.55 -1.94 10.03
CA GLY A 4 -3.54 -0.88 10.11
C GLY A 4 -4.96 -1.35 9.81
N THR A 5 -5.79 -0.42 9.39
CA THR A 5 -7.21 -0.67 9.21
C THR A 5 -7.52 -1.36 7.88
N ILE A 6 -8.69 -1.99 7.84
CA ILE A 6 -9.21 -2.56 6.59
C ILE A 6 -9.48 -1.44 5.60
N PRO A 7 -9.01 -1.55 4.36
CA PRO A 7 -9.28 -0.52 3.34
C PRO A 7 -10.76 -0.28 3.13
N GLU A 8 -11.11 0.95 2.80
CA GLU A 8 -12.50 1.32 2.56
C GLU A 8 -13.15 0.46 1.47
N TRP A 9 -12.43 0.18 0.38
CA TRP A 9 -12.99 -0.62 -0.70
C TRP A 9 -13.32 -2.06 -0.24
N ILE A 10 -12.56 -2.61 0.71
CA ILE A 10 -12.88 -3.92 1.29
C ILE A 10 -14.09 -3.79 2.20
N GLN A 11 -14.20 -2.69 2.96
CA GLN A 11 -15.38 -2.44 3.79
C GLN A 11 -16.65 -2.39 2.94
N GLN A 12 -16.58 -1.74 1.79
CA GLN A 12 -17.70 -1.71 0.84
C GLN A 12 -18.04 -3.11 0.34
N LEU A 13 -17.01 -3.90 0.04
CA LEU A 13 -17.20 -5.28 -0.39
C LEU A 13 -17.84 -6.12 0.72
N GLN A 14 -17.43 -5.90 1.98
CA GLN A 14 -18.01 -6.61 3.12
C GLN A 14 -19.50 -6.37 3.24
N GLN A 15 -19.95 -5.17 2.92
CA GLN A 15 -21.38 -4.84 2.96
C GLN A 15 -22.16 -5.52 1.84
N ARG A 16 -21.55 -5.66 0.68
CA ARG A 16 -22.22 -6.22 -0.50
C ARG A 16 -22.10 -7.75 -0.55
N ASP A 17 -20.93 -8.27 -0.27
CA ASP A 17 -20.63 -9.70 -0.38
C ASP A 17 -19.63 -10.09 0.71
N PRO A 18 -20.11 -10.28 1.95
CA PRO A 18 -19.23 -10.54 3.08
C PRO A 18 -18.40 -11.81 2.93
N LYS A 19 -18.93 -12.82 2.28
CA LYS A 19 -18.22 -14.09 2.10
C LYS A 19 -17.03 -13.94 1.16
N PHE A 20 -17.22 -13.24 0.06
CA PHE A 20 -16.13 -12.96 -0.88
C PHE A 20 -15.10 -12.02 -0.25
N ALA A 21 -15.55 -11.01 0.50
CA ALA A 21 -14.66 -10.10 1.21
C ALA A 21 -13.74 -10.86 2.18
N GLU A 22 -14.27 -11.87 2.88
CA GLU A 22 -13.47 -12.71 3.76
C GLU A 22 -12.36 -13.43 2.99
N THR A 23 -12.66 -13.95 1.81
CA THR A 23 -11.68 -14.60 0.93
C THR A 23 -10.57 -13.62 0.55
N VAL A 24 -10.94 -12.40 0.15
CA VAL A 24 -9.97 -11.36 -0.22
C VAL A 24 -9.08 -11.01 0.95
N LEU A 25 -9.66 -10.78 2.13
CA LEU A 25 -8.89 -10.45 3.32
C LEU A 25 -7.91 -11.55 3.71
N THR A 26 -8.36 -12.81 3.65
CA THR A 26 -7.50 -13.94 3.99
C THR A 26 -6.29 -14.01 3.07
N GLN A 27 -6.50 -13.81 1.77
CA GLN A 27 -5.40 -13.80 0.80
C GLN A 27 -4.44 -12.65 1.04
N ARG A 28 -4.96 -11.44 1.28
CA ARG A 28 -4.13 -10.27 1.56
C ARG A 28 -3.28 -10.48 2.81
N GLU A 29 -3.86 -10.98 3.89
CA GLU A 29 -3.13 -11.24 5.12
C GLU A 29 -2.04 -12.28 4.90
N HIS A 30 -2.34 -13.33 4.14
CA HIS A 30 -1.36 -14.36 3.83
C HIS A 30 -0.17 -13.80 3.05
N VAL A 31 -0.45 -12.97 2.05
CA VAL A 31 0.60 -12.42 1.17
C VAL A 31 1.43 -11.36 1.91
N LEU A 32 0.77 -10.50 2.69
CA LEU A 32 1.43 -9.33 3.28
C LEU A 32 2.05 -9.58 4.65
N LYS A 33 1.86 -10.77 5.24
CA LYS A 33 2.46 -11.07 6.54
C LYS A 33 3.99 -11.17 6.44
N ASP A 34 4.66 -11.03 7.58
CA ASP A 34 6.09 -11.24 7.63
C ASP A 34 6.45 -12.66 7.15
N GLY A 35 7.44 -12.73 6.31
CA GLY A 35 7.98 -13.98 5.79
C GLY A 35 9.46 -13.78 5.51
N ALA A 36 9.96 -14.36 4.43
CA ALA A 36 11.33 -14.09 4.00
C ALA A 36 11.52 -12.60 3.73
N ILE A 37 10.45 -11.92 3.29
CA ILE A 37 10.43 -10.47 3.15
C ILE A 37 9.53 -9.91 4.26
N PRO A 38 10.03 -8.98 5.08
CA PRO A 38 9.19 -8.35 6.11
C PRO A 38 7.98 -7.61 5.52
N ALA A 39 6.89 -7.59 6.28
CA ALA A 39 5.63 -7.00 5.83
C ALA A 39 5.78 -5.56 5.35
N LYS A 40 6.56 -4.73 6.05
CA LYS A 40 6.71 -3.32 5.65
C LYS A 40 7.25 -3.17 4.24
N TYR A 41 8.15 -4.05 3.81
CA TYR A 41 8.69 -4.00 2.45
C TYR A 41 7.68 -4.51 1.43
N LYS A 42 6.91 -5.52 1.77
CA LYS A 42 5.82 -5.99 0.89
C LYS A 42 4.78 -4.89 0.67
N ILE A 43 4.46 -4.14 1.72
CA ILE A 43 3.53 -3.02 1.62
C ILE A 43 4.11 -1.93 0.72
N LEU A 44 5.41 -1.61 0.86
CA LEU A 44 6.06 -0.65 -0.03
C LEU A 44 6.04 -1.11 -1.48
N MET A 45 6.17 -2.41 -1.74
CA MET A 45 6.04 -2.95 -3.10
C MET A 45 4.66 -2.67 -3.69
N THR A 46 3.60 -2.82 -2.89
CA THR A 46 2.25 -2.51 -3.38
C THR A 46 2.07 -1.02 -3.65
N MET A 47 2.71 -0.16 -2.86
CA MET A 47 2.72 1.29 -3.10
C MET A 47 3.35 1.63 -4.45
N ILE A 48 4.46 0.99 -4.79
CA ILE A 48 5.13 1.20 -6.07
C ILE A 48 4.20 0.83 -7.24
N VAL A 49 3.49 -0.28 -7.13
CA VAL A 49 2.53 -0.70 -8.16
C VAL A 49 1.39 0.32 -8.30
N ASP A 50 0.86 0.83 -7.18
CA ASP A 50 -0.17 1.86 -7.21
C ASP A 50 0.34 3.15 -7.86
N ALA A 51 1.60 3.50 -7.62
CA ALA A 51 2.20 4.67 -8.26
C ALA A 51 2.24 4.51 -9.78
N ILE A 52 2.69 3.34 -10.24
CA ILE A 52 2.85 3.07 -11.67
C ILE A 52 1.48 2.98 -12.36
N THR A 53 0.47 2.49 -11.66
CA THR A 53 -0.89 2.33 -12.21
C THR A 53 -1.79 3.53 -11.95
N ALA A 54 -1.23 4.65 -11.53
CA ALA A 54 -1.91 5.95 -11.39
C ALA A 54 -3.03 5.98 -10.34
N HIS A 55 -2.71 5.46 -9.14
CA HIS A 55 -3.63 5.47 -8.01
C HIS A 55 -3.10 6.38 -6.89
N PRO A 56 -3.32 7.72 -6.96
CA PRO A 56 -2.73 8.66 -6.00
C PRO A 56 -3.22 8.45 -4.57
N ASP A 57 -4.51 8.21 -4.39
CA ASP A 57 -5.05 7.95 -3.04
C ASP A 57 -4.56 6.61 -2.50
N GLY A 58 -4.42 5.61 -3.37
CA GLY A 58 -3.82 4.33 -3.02
C GLY A 58 -2.41 4.50 -2.50
N CYS A 59 -1.58 5.31 -3.17
CA CYS A 59 -0.23 5.59 -2.71
C CYS A 59 -0.22 6.18 -1.31
N ALA A 60 -1.07 7.16 -1.03
CA ALA A 60 -1.15 7.80 0.29
C ALA A 60 -1.59 6.79 1.36
N ASN A 61 -2.64 6.02 1.07
CA ASN A 61 -3.18 5.06 2.03
C ASN A 61 -2.20 3.93 2.31
N ILE A 62 -1.55 3.42 1.27
CA ILE A 62 -0.57 2.33 1.43
C ILE A 62 0.67 2.83 2.17
N ALA A 63 1.13 4.05 1.89
CA ALA A 63 2.25 4.63 2.63
C ALA A 63 1.94 4.71 4.13
N ASN A 64 0.71 5.09 4.49
CA ASN A 64 0.32 5.12 5.90
C ASN A 64 0.32 3.73 6.53
N ARG A 65 -0.07 2.71 5.79
CA ARG A 65 0.04 1.32 6.27
C ARG A 65 1.47 0.89 6.43
N ALA A 66 2.34 1.29 5.51
CA ALA A 66 3.77 1.00 5.62
C ALA A 66 4.33 1.64 6.89
N ARG A 67 3.94 2.90 7.20
CA ARG A 67 4.33 3.57 8.44
C ARG A 67 3.86 2.80 9.66
N ALA A 68 2.61 2.33 9.64
CA ALA A 68 2.07 1.53 10.74
C ALA A 68 2.83 0.22 10.93
N ALA A 69 3.38 -0.33 9.86
CA ALA A 69 4.19 -1.56 9.90
C ALA A 69 5.67 -1.29 10.19
N GLY A 70 6.06 -0.03 10.44
CA GLY A 70 7.41 0.33 10.84
C GLY A 70 8.29 0.90 9.74
N ALA A 71 7.75 1.19 8.56
CA ALA A 71 8.53 1.83 7.51
C ALA A 71 8.90 3.27 7.91
N THR A 72 10.14 3.64 7.66
CA THR A 72 10.62 5.00 7.92
C THR A 72 10.28 5.90 6.74
N GLU A 73 10.31 7.22 6.97
CA GLU A 73 10.13 8.18 5.89
C GLU A 73 11.21 8.05 4.83
N ALA A 74 12.43 7.72 5.24
CA ALA A 74 13.52 7.46 4.30
C ALA A 74 13.21 6.26 3.41
N GLU A 75 12.67 5.19 3.98
CA GLU A 75 12.30 4.00 3.21
C GLU A 75 11.18 4.31 2.22
N ILE A 76 10.18 5.08 2.63
CA ILE A 76 9.09 5.49 1.74
C ILE A 76 9.63 6.36 0.61
N ASN A 77 10.52 7.30 0.92
CA ASN A 77 11.12 8.16 -0.10
C ASN A 77 11.90 7.35 -1.14
N GLU A 78 12.64 6.34 -0.69
CA GLU A 78 13.42 5.52 -1.63
C GLU A 78 12.50 4.65 -2.48
N ALA A 79 11.38 4.17 -1.94
CA ALA A 79 10.39 3.45 -2.73
C ALA A 79 9.79 4.34 -3.83
N VAL A 80 9.54 5.62 -3.53
CA VAL A 80 9.10 6.61 -4.52
C VAL A 80 10.12 6.72 -5.66
N GLN A 81 11.40 6.74 -5.32
CA GLN A 81 12.47 6.81 -6.32
C GLN A 81 12.47 5.56 -7.22
N VAL A 82 12.24 4.38 -6.64
CA VAL A 82 12.14 3.14 -7.42
C VAL A 82 10.96 3.20 -8.39
N ALA A 83 9.81 3.71 -7.94
CA ALA A 83 8.64 3.87 -8.80
C ALA A 83 8.96 4.76 -10.00
N TYR A 84 9.69 5.84 -9.79
CA TYR A 84 10.09 6.74 -10.85
C TYR A 84 11.01 6.04 -11.87
N LEU A 85 11.95 5.23 -11.40
CA LEU A 85 12.96 4.64 -12.27
C LEU A 85 12.36 3.84 -13.42
N PHE A 86 11.31 3.07 -13.16
CA PHE A 86 10.67 2.26 -14.19
C PHE A 86 9.34 2.84 -14.68
N GLY A 87 8.67 3.66 -13.88
CA GLY A 87 7.38 4.23 -14.24
C GLY A 87 7.45 5.61 -14.88
N GLY A 88 8.60 6.27 -14.79
CA GLY A 88 8.80 7.60 -15.38
C GLY A 88 8.13 8.72 -14.59
N THR A 89 8.11 9.91 -15.19
CA THR A 89 7.55 11.10 -14.57
C THR A 89 6.09 10.93 -14.13
N PRO A 90 5.22 10.30 -14.92
CA PRO A 90 3.84 10.09 -14.44
C PRO A 90 3.75 9.28 -13.14
N ALA A 91 4.61 8.27 -12.98
CA ALA A 91 4.65 7.50 -11.75
C ALA A 91 5.15 8.34 -10.58
N LEU A 92 6.12 9.21 -10.80
CA LEU A 92 6.63 10.09 -9.74
C LEU A 92 5.54 11.06 -9.27
N VAL A 93 4.80 11.66 -10.20
CA VAL A 93 3.70 12.57 -9.87
C VAL A 93 2.66 11.88 -8.99
N THR A 94 2.37 10.63 -9.27
CA THR A 94 1.45 9.83 -8.45
C THR A 94 2.10 9.44 -7.12
N ALA A 95 3.36 9.00 -7.17
CA ALA A 95 4.07 8.46 -6.00
C ALA A 95 4.27 9.50 -4.90
N VAL A 96 4.42 10.80 -5.23
CA VAL A 96 4.61 11.82 -4.20
C VAL A 96 3.41 11.96 -3.26
N ASN A 97 2.25 11.39 -3.63
CA ASN A 97 1.11 11.30 -2.73
C ASN A 97 1.42 10.46 -1.48
N ALA A 98 2.44 9.59 -1.54
CA ALA A 98 2.92 8.85 -0.38
C ALA A 98 3.41 9.76 0.75
N PHE A 99 3.78 10.99 0.44
CA PHE A 99 4.26 11.96 1.42
C PHE A 99 3.13 12.69 2.14
N ARG A 100 1.89 12.51 1.73
CA ARG A 100 0.76 13.14 2.42
C ARG A 100 0.65 12.59 3.84
N ALA A 101 0.46 13.50 4.79
CA ALA A 101 0.26 13.09 6.18
C ALA A 101 -1.05 12.28 6.29
N SER A 102 -1.05 11.33 7.22
CA SER A 102 -2.26 10.62 7.57
C SER A 102 -3.26 11.58 8.19
N ALA A 103 -4.50 11.50 7.73
CA ALA A 103 -5.57 12.29 8.33
C ALA A 103 -5.89 11.79 9.75
#